data_6f08cdf99da14496e5eec3b569ac9eef
#
_entry.id   6f08cdf99da14496e5eec3b569ac9eef
#
_cell.length_a   1.000
_cell.length_b   1.000
_cell.length_c   1.000
_cell.angle_alpha   90.00
_cell.angle_beta   90.00
_cell.angle_gamma   90.00
#
_symmetry.space_group_name_H-M   'P 1'
#
loop_
_entity.id
_entity.type
_entity.pdbx_description
1 polymer ?
#
loop_
_entity_poly.entity_id
_entity_poly.type
_entity_poly.pdbx_seq_one_letter_code
_entity_poly.pdbx_strand_id
1 'polypeptide(L)'
;GDVIDVNWLTGAVKFIMFGSAGSLDSGQTTGKFVIPTHSYREEGLSYHYAPPADYIEVKNAKTVKAIFDELKLPNVLGKVWTTDAIYRETKAKFDARKKEGCIAVEMELAGVQAVCDFYGWELYNFLVTGDVLDQEVYDFSGLADASHNMDKLYVAIEIAKRI
;
A
#
# COMPACT_ATOMS: atom_id res chain seq x y z
N GLY A 1 4.38 3.15 -12.39
CA GLY A 1 4.24 4.48 -13.00
C GLY A 1 3.80 4.39 -14.43
N ASP A 2 4.62 3.84 -15.30
CA ASP A 2 4.41 3.83 -16.76
C ASP A 2 3.04 3.27 -17.19
N VAL A 3 2.57 2.21 -16.53
CA VAL A 3 1.24 1.64 -16.84
C VAL A 3 0.12 2.64 -16.58
N ILE A 4 0.25 3.45 -15.53
CA ILE A 4 -0.73 4.49 -15.21
C ILE A 4 -0.55 5.69 -16.12
N ASP A 5 0.68 6.08 -16.44
CA ASP A 5 0.96 7.20 -17.36
C ASP A 5 0.39 6.99 -18.77
N VAL A 6 0.41 5.74 -19.27
CA VAL A 6 -0.21 5.44 -20.58
C VAL A 6 -1.72 5.26 -20.50
N ASN A 7 -2.31 5.40 -19.34
CA ASN A 7 -3.75 5.22 -19.14
C ASN A 7 -4.63 6.22 -19.90
N TRP A 8 -4.07 7.36 -20.32
CA TRP A 8 -4.80 8.30 -21.19
C TRP A 8 -5.39 7.62 -22.44
N LEU A 9 -4.80 6.50 -22.86
CA LEU A 9 -5.33 5.70 -23.98
C LEU A 9 -6.63 4.97 -23.63
N THR A 10 -6.87 4.66 -22.35
CA THR A 10 -8.04 3.91 -21.89
C THR A 10 -9.14 4.81 -21.31
N GLY A 11 -8.79 6.03 -20.91
CA GLY A 11 -9.70 6.98 -20.28
C GLY A 11 -10.13 6.61 -18.86
N ALA A 12 -9.48 5.65 -18.20
CA ALA A 12 -9.78 5.31 -16.82
C ALA A 12 -9.33 6.45 -15.88
N VAL A 13 -10.16 6.78 -14.91
CA VAL A 13 -9.89 7.85 -13.91
C VAL A 13 -9.98 7.34 -12.48
N LYS A 14 -10.32 6.08 -12.29
CA LYS A 14 -10.36 5.39 -10.99
C LYS A 14 -9.51 4.12 -11.05
N PHE A 15 -8.65 3.96 -10.08
CA PHE A 15 -7.70 2.86 -10.00
C PHE A 15 -7.86 2.13 -8.68
N ILE A 16 -7.85 0.81 -8.71
CA ILE A 16 -7.79 -0.03 -7.52
C ILE A 16 -6.44 -0.73 -7.55
N MET A 17 -5.60 -0.40 -6.58
CA MET A 17 -4.28 -1.01 -6.40
C MET A 17 -4.32 -1.93 -5.19
N PHE A 18 -3.87 -3.15 -5.35
CA PHE A 18 -3.75 -4.11 -4.25
C PHE A 18 -2.54 -5.00 -4.46
N GLY A 19 -1.94 -5.42 -3.37
CA GLY A 19 -0.72 -6.21 -3.42
C GLY A 19 -0.37 -6.84 -2.09
N SER A 20 0.83 -7.41 -2.03
CA SER A 20 1.46 -7.88 -0.80
C SER A 20 2.38 -6.80 -0.24
N ALA A 21 2.62 -6.87 1.07
CA ALA A 21 3.52 -5.99 1.80
C ALA A 21 4.24 -6.76 2.90
N GLY A 22 5.41 -6.30 3.30
CA GLY A 22 6.08 -6.76 4.50
C GLY A 22 5.49 -6.11 5.75
N SER A 23 5.25 -6.90 6.80
CA SER A 23 4.76 -6.40 8.07
C SER A 23 5.88 -5.76 8.90
N LEU A 24 5.72 -4.51 9.29
CA LEU A 24 6.56 -3.84 10.27
C LEU A 24 6.02 -3.97 11.71
N ASP A 25 4.76 -4.38 11.85
CA ASP A 25 4.08 -4.58 13.14
C ASP A 25 3.06 -5.73 13.01
N SER A 26 3.53 -6.95 13.25
CA SER A 26 2.71 -8.16 13.14
C SER A 26 1.54 -8.18 14.12
N GLY A 27 1.68 -7.53 15.28
CA GLY A 27 0.59 -7.40 16.25
C GLY A 27 -0.62 -6.63 15.70
N GLN A 28 -0.39 -5.71 14.77
CA GLN A 28 -1.46 -4.94 14.13
C GLN A 28 -1.96 -5.57 12.82
N THR A 29 -1.08 -6.18 12.03
CA THR A 29 -1.36 -6.57 10.63
C THR A 29 -1.77 -8.02 10.44
N THR A 30 -1.38 -8.94 11.34
CA THR A 30 -1.66 -10.37 11.18
C THR A 30 -3.16 -10.64 11.03
N GLY A 31 -3.53 -11.34 9.96
CA GLY A 31 -4.92 -11.70 9.66
C GLY A 31 -5.82 -10.54 9.25
N LYS A 32 -5.25 -9.38 8.93
CA LYS A 32 -5.99 -8.19 8.52
C LYS A 32 -5.48 -7.65 7.19
N PHE A 33 -6.38 -7.02 6.45
CA PHE A 33 -6.00 -6.15 5.35
C PHE A 33 -5.43 -4.83 5.89
N VAL A 34 -4.34 -4.37 5.32
CA VAL A 34 -3.77 -3.06 5.61
C VAL A 34 -4.36 -2.04 4.65
N ILE A 35 -4.93 -0.97 5.18
CA ILE A 35 -5.45 0.16 4.41
C ILE A 35 -4.51 1.35 4.67
N PRO A 36 -3.64 1.69 3.71
CA PRO A 36 -2.69 2.79 3.87
C PRO A 36 -3.36 4.14 4.00
N THR A 37 -2.94 4.93 4.98
CA THR A 37 -3.38 6.33 5.15
C THR A 37 -2.38 7.32 4.57
N HIS A 38 -1.10 7.01 4.68
CA HIS A 38 0.03 7.77 4.13
C HIS A 38 1.11 6.78 3.72
N SER A 39 1.90 7.14 2.73
CA SER A 39 3.11 6.39 2.37
C SER A 39 4.36 7.25 2.54
N TYR A 40 5.37 6.71 3.23
CA TYR A 40 6.71 7.27 3.26
C TYR A 40 7.38 7.06 1.90
N ARG A 41 7.95 8.15 1.36
CA ARG A 41 8.47 8.22 -0.01
C ARG A 41 9.96 7.91 -0.05
N GLU A 42 10.33 6.64 -0.10
CA GLU A 42 11.72 6.21 -0.33
C GLU A 42 11.86 5.54 -1.69
N GLU A 43 11.39 6.22 -2.73
CA GLU A 43 11.42 5.80 -4.13
C GLU A 43 11.61 7.03 -5.03
N GLY A 44 11.89 6.84 -6.31
CA GLY A 44 12.20 7.95 -7.22
C GLY A 44 10.99 8.57 -7.90
N LEU A 45 9.97 7.78 -8.23
CA LEU A 45 8.87 8.18 -9.11
C LEU A 45 8.05 9.35 -8.57
N SER A 46 7.67 9.31 -7.30
CA SER A 46 6.77 10.32 -6.72
C SER A 46 7.33 11.74 -6.76
N TYR A 47 8.66 11.90 -6.79
CA TYR A 47 9.31 13.20 -6.86
C TYR A 47 9.22 13.89 -8.23
N HIS A 48 8.79 13.16 -9.27
CA HIS A 48 8.49 13.73 -10.58
C HIS A 48 7.06 14.29 -10.67
N TYR A 49 6.17 13.88 -9.76
CA TYR A 49 4.73 14.19 -9.83
C TYR A 49 4.20 15.00 -8.62
N ALA A 50 4.91 15.00 -7.51
CA ALA A 50 4.50 15.70 -6.29
C ALA A 50 5.65 16.51 -5.69
N PRO A 51 5.38 17.64 -5.01
CA PRO A 51 6.40 18.40 -4.30
C PRO A 51 7.18 17.55 -3.28
N PRO A 52 8.43 17.92 -2.94
CA PRO A 52 9.22 17.21 -1.93
C PRO A 52 8.50 17.17 -0.58
N ALA A 53 8.34 15.97 -0.05
CA ALA A 53 7.83 15.70 1.28
C ALA A 53 8.22 14.27 1.67
N ASP A 54 8.29 13.98 2.97
CA ASP A 54 8.60 12.64 3.46
C ASP A 54 7.43 11.66 3.25
N TYR A 55 6.21 12.17 3.31
CA TYR A 55 4.97 11.38 3.17
C TYR A 55 4.06 11.94 2.09
N ILE A 56 3.31 11.04 1.46
CA ILE A 56 2.15 11.37 0.62
C ILE A 56 0.89 10.78 1.26
N GLU A 57 -0.20 11.57 1.28
CA GLU A 57 -1.49 11.13 1.79
C GLU A 57 -2.18 10.19 0.79
N VAL A 58 -2.77 9.09 1.27
CA VAL A 58 -3.63 8.20 0.49
C VAL A 58 -5.07 8.65 0.67
N LYS A 59 -5.57 9.45 -0.26
CA LYS A 59 -6.80 10.23 -0.13
C LYS A 59 -8.06 9.40 0.13
N ASN A 60 -8.18 8.22 -0.50
CA ASN A 60 -9.38 7.38 -0.41
C ASN A 60 -9.32 6.31 0.69
N ALA A 61 -8.36 6.37 1.62
CA ALA A 61 -8.23 5.41 2.70
C ALA A 61 -9.52 5.24 3.53
N LYS A 62 -10.22 6.34 3.82
CA LYS A 62 -11.47 6.31 4.58
C LYS A 62 -12.61 5.61 3.81
N THR A 63 -12.68 5.83 2.51
CA THR A 63 -13.66 5.17 1.63
C THR A 63 -13.42 3.67 1.58
N VAL A 64 -12.16 3.26 1.38
CA VAL A 64 -11.77 1.85 1.39
C VAL A 64 -12.11 1.21 2.74
N LYS A 65 -11.77 1.88 3.86
CA LYS A 65 -12.11 1.39 5.20
C LYS A 65 -13.61 1.18 5.38
N ALA A 66 -14.43 2.14 4.96
CA ALA A 66 -15.89 2.03 5.10
C ALA A 66 -16.44 0.82 4.33
N ILE A 67 -15.91 0.55 3.11
CA ILE A 67 -16.27 -0.63 2.33
C ILE A 67 -15.87 -1.92 3.04
N PHE A 68 -14.65 -1.97 3.61
CA PHE A 68 -14.17 -3.13 4.36
C PHE A 68 -15.00 -3.41 5.61
N ASP A 69 -15.40 -2.35 6.33
CA ASP A 69 -16.28 -2.47 7.50
C ASP A 69 -17.67 -2.99 7.12
N GLU A 70 -18.25 -2.49 6.01
CA GLU A 70 -19.53 -2.98 5.46
C GLU A 70 -19.46 -4.46 5.11
N LEU A 71 -18.37 -4.89 4.48
CA LEU A 71 -18.11 -6.28 4.10
C LEU A 71 -17.67 -7.16 5.27
N LYS A 72 -17.50 -6.58 6.47
CA LYS A 72 -17.01 -7.25 7.69
C LYS A 72 -15.64 -7.90 7.49
N LEU A 73 -14.80 -7.32 6.63
CA LEU A 73 -13.43 -7.76 6.41
C LEU A 73 -12.51 -7.22 7.49
N PRO A 74 -11.72 -8.07 8.17
CA PRO A 74 -10.73 -7.61 9.15
C PRO A 74 -9.74 -6.64 8.49
N ASN A 75 -9.62 -5.45 9.05
CA ASN A 75 -8.78 -4.41 8.47
C ASN A 75 -8.10 -3.55 9.53
N VAL A 76 -7.03 -2.87 9.14
CA VAL A 76 -6.31 -1.89 9.96
C VAL A 76 -5.87 -0.72 9.09
N LEU A 77 -6.07 0.50 9.59
CA LEU A 77 -5.51 1.72 9.00
C LEU A 77 -4.11 1.96 9.56
N GLY A 78 -3.17 2.35 8.71
CA GLY A 78 -1.83 2.74 9.16
C GLY A 78 -1.03 3.43 8.06
N LYS A 79 0.11 4.02 8.46
CA LYS A 79 1.08 4.48 7.50
C LYS A 79 1.83 3.28 6.92
N VAL A 80 2.30 3.42 5.68
CA VAL A 80 3.19 2.44 5.06
C VAL A 80 4.47 3.10 4.59
N TRP A 81 5.46 2.31 4.28
CA TRP A 81 6.72 2.73 3.72
C TRP A 81 6.83 2.19 2.29
N THR A 82 6.95 3.08 1.30
CA THR A 82 7.28 2.71 -0.08
C THR A 82 8.78 2.81 -0.29
N THR A 83 9.42 1.72 -0.71
CA THR A 83 10.85 1.68 -1.08
C THR A 83 11.06 1.03 -2.43
N ASP A 84 11.97 1.54 -3.24
CA ASP A 84 12.40 0.91 -4.51
C ASP A 84 13.62 -0.01 -4.35
N ALA A 85 14.07 -0.23 -3.10
CA ALA A 85 15.31 -0.93 -2.81
C ALA A 85 15.16 -1.94 -1.65
N ILE A 86 14.44 -3.04 -1.88
CA ILE A 86 14.13 -4.09 -0.89
C ILE A 86 15.38 -4.55 -0.10
N TYR A 87 16.52 -4.74 -0.78
CA TYR A 87 17.76 -5.15 -0.10
C TYR A 87 18.43 -4.03 0.70
N ARG A 88 17.84 -2.85 0.76
CA ARG A 88 18.28 -1.71 1.56
C ARG A 88 17.32 -1.38 2.71
N GLU A 89 16.39 -2.25 3.02
CA GLU A 89 15.55 -2.23 4.22
C GLU A 89 16.38 -2.58 5.46
N THR A 90 17.29 -1.70 5.82
CA THR A 90 18.17 -1.91 6.98
C THR A 90 17.42 -1.78 8.28
N LYS A 91 17.95 -2.41 9.36
CA LYS A 91 17.36 -2.31 10.70
C LYS A 91 17.15 -0.86 11.14
N ALA A 92 18.08 0.05 10.84
CA ALA A 92 17.95 1.44 11.21
C ALA A 92 16.77 2.14 10.51
N LYS A 93 16.54 1.84 9.22
CA LYS A 93 15.39 2.35 8.47
C LYS A 93 14.08 1.76 9.01
N PHE A 94 14.07 0.45 9.23
CA PHE A 94 12.94 -0.25 9.85
C PHE A 94 12.53 0.39 11.18
N ASP A 95 13.49 0.55 12.10
CA ASP A 95 13.24 1.15 13.42
C ASP A 95 12.72 2.59 13.30
N ALA A 96 13.25 3.37 12.35
CA ALA A 96 12.80 4.74 12.09
C ALA A 96 11.34 4.74 11.54
N ARG A 97 11.02 3.94 10.55
CA ARG A 97 9.67 3.88 9.96
C ARG A 97 8.64 3.37 10.97
N LYS A 98 8.99 2.32 11.74
CA LYS A 98 8.13 1.83 12.82
C LYS A 98 7.85 2.90 13.87
N LYS A 99 8.87 3.64 14.29
CA LYS A 99 8.75 4.76 15.24
C LYS A 99 7.84 5.89 14.72
N GLU A 100 7.80 6.10 13.40
CA GLU A 100 6.93 7.08 12.75
C GLU A 100 5.49 6.57 12.54
N GLY A 101 5.23 5.31 12.92
CA GLY A 101 3.92 4.69 12.84
C GLY A 101 3.63 3.97 11.52
N CYS A 102 4.67 3.62 10.74
CA CYS A 102 4.51 2.71 9.62
C CYS A 102 4.29 1.29 10.13
N ILE A 103 3.28 0.60 9.59
CA ILE A 103 2.91 -0.77 9.97
C ILE A 103 3.24 -1.80 8.88
N ALA A 104 3.53 -1.35 7.67
CA ALA A 104 3.91 -2.21 6.56
C ALA A 104 4.87 -1.49 5.59
N VAL A 105 5.58 -2.28 4.77
CA VAL A 105 6.46 -1.81 3.68
C VAL A 105 6.04 -2.45 2.36
N GLU A 106 6.06 -1.68 1.29
CA GLU A 106 5.74 -2.08 -0.07
C GLU A 106 6.58 -1.26 -1.07
N MET A 107 6.36 -1.37 -2.36
CA MET A 107 7.30 -0.83 -3.34
C MET A 107 6.69 0.15 -4.37
N GLU A 108 5.38 0.45 -4.34
CA GLU A 108 4.71 1.15 -5.44
C GLU A 108 3.82 2.33 -5.01
N LEU A 109 3.23 2.29 -3.84
CA LEU A 109 2.08 3.15 -3.49
C LEU A 109 2.38 4.64 -3.57
N ALA A 110 3.54 5.08 -3.06
CA ALA A 110 3.86 6.51 -3.06
C ALA A 110 3.93 7.08 -4.48
N GLY A 111 4.59 6.36 -5.39
CA GLY A 111 4.68 6.74 -6.80
C GLY A 111 3.33 6.73 -7.49
N VAL A 112 2.54 5.68 -7.32
CA VAL A 112 1.20 5.55 -7.92
C VAL A 112 0.25 6.63 -7.41
N GLN A 113 0.26 6.92 -6.10
CA GLN A 113 -0.56 7.99 -5.54
C GLN A 113 -0.17 9.35 -6.10
N ALA A 114 1.14 9.62 -6.22
CA ALA A 114 1.62 10.89 -6.77
C ALA A 114 1.18 11.10 -8.24
N VAL A 115 1.26 10.06 -9.05
CA VAL A 115 0.77 10.08 -10.45
C VAL A 115 -0.73 10.34 -10.49
N CYS A 116 -1.52 9.63 -9.69
CA CYS A 116 -2.97 9.83 -9.63
C CYS A 116 -3.32 11.26 -9.19
N ASP A 117 -2.63 11.79 -8.18
CA ASP A 117 -2.85 13.16 -7.70
C ASP A 117 -2.53 14.21 -8.76
N PHE A 118 -1.45 14.00 -9.51
CA PHE A 118 -1.02 14.91 -10.57
C PHE A 118 -2.06 15.03 -11.70
N TYR A 119 -2.66 13.91 -12.10
CA TYR A 119 -3.69 13.89 -13.15
C TYR A 119 -5.11 14.11 -12.64
N GLY A 120 -5.32 14.24 -11.34
CA GLY A 120 -6.65 14.36 -10.73
C GLY A 120 -7.46 13.06 -10.78
N TRP A 121 -6.78 11.91 -10.78
CA TRP A 121 -7.40 10.58 -10.74
C TRP A 121 -7.55 10.06 -9.31
N GLU A 122 -8.42 9.08 -9.14
CA GLU A 122 -8.70 8.47 -7.85
C GLU A 122 -7.97 7.13 -7.70
N LEU A 123 -7.24 6.97 -6.58
CA LEU A 123 -6.61 5.71 -6.19
C LEU A 123 -7.28 5.14 -4.95
N TYR A 124 -7.63 3.86 -5.00
CA TYR A 124 -8.14 3.06 -3.89
C TYR A 124 -7.14 1.93 -3.63
N ASN A 125 -6.55 1.90 -2.43
CA ASN A 125 -5.47 0.94 -2.12
C ASN A 125 -5.76 0.12 -0.87
N PHE A 126 -5.40 -1.16 -0.93
CA PHE A 126 -5.30 -2.05 0.21
C PHE A 126 -4.21 -3.09 -0.02
N LEU A 127 -3.66 -3.62 1.07
CA LEU A 127 -2.55 -4.56 1.03
C LEU A 127 -2.83 -5.78 1.92
N VAL A 128 -2.13 -6.88 1.64
CA VAL A 128 -2.07 -8.07 2.49
C VAL A 128 -0.62 -8.27 2.91
N THR A 129 -0.35 -8.43 4.20
CA THR A 129 1.01 -8.73 4.65
C THR A 129 1.34 -10.20 4.40
N GLY A 130 2.46 -10.44 3.71
CA GLY A 130 2.92 -11.77 3.32
C GLY A 130 4.16 -12.24 4.06
N ASP A 131 4.97 -11.31 4.51
CA ASP A 131 6.20 -11.55 5.26
C ASP A 131 6.22 -10.71 6.54
N VAL A 132 6.95 -11.17 7.54
CA VAL A 132 7.04 -10.56 8.86
C VAL A 132 8.48 -10.14 9.12
N LEU A 133 8.68 -8.82 9.28
CA LEU A 133 10.00 -8.23 9.47
C LEU A 133 10.28 -7.83 10.93
N ASP A 134 9.29 -7.84 11.83
CA ASP A 134 9.42 -7.42 13.22
C ASP A 134 9.83 -8.54 14.17
N GLN A 135 10.26 -9.68 13.64
CA GLN A 135 10.79 -10.82 14.41
C GLN A 135 12.31 -10.91 14.30
N GLU A 136 12.96 -11.64 15.24
CA GLU A 136 14.42 -11.87 15.22
C GLU A 136 14.89 -12.60 13.96
N VAL A 137 14.04 -13.49 13.43
CA VAL A 137 14.27 -14.21 12.17
C VAL A 137 13.24 -13.73 11.15
N TYR A 138 13.72 -13.31 9.99
CA TYR A 138 12.86 -12.90 8.88
C TYR A 138 11.97 -14.08 8.45
N ASP A 139 10.66 -13.88 8.52
CA ASP A 139 9.67 -14.90 8.12
C ASP A 139 9.00 -14.48 6.81
N PHE A 140 9.30 -15.20 5.74
CA PHE A 140 8.73 -15.04 4.40
C PHE A 140 7.74 -16.15 4.03
N SER A 141 7.37 -17.00 4.96
CA SER A 141 6.51 -18.19 4.70
C SER A 141 5.15 -17.80 4.09
N GLY A 142 4.61 -16.66 4.48
CA GLY A 142 3.33 -16.16 3.97
C GLY A 142 3.40 -15.42 2.63
N LEU A 143 4.60 -15.13 2.09
CA LEU A 143 4.74 -14.27 0.91
C LEU A 143 4.12 -14.88 -0.36
N ALA A 144 4.30 -16.18 -0.57
CA ALA A 144 3.73 -16.88 -1.72
C ALA A 144 2.20 -16.87 -1.67
N ASP A 145 1.61 -17.17 -0.51
CA ASP A 145 0.17 -17.16 -0.30
C ASP A 145 -0.41 -15.75 -0.46
N ALA A 146 0.23 -14.75 0.15
CA ALA A 146 -0.18 -13.36 0.01
C ALA A 146 -0.13 -12.87 -1.44
N SER A 147 0.88 -13.26 -2.21
CA SER A 147 1.03 -12.85 -3.61
C SER A 147 0.03 -13.52 -4.55
N HIS A 148 -0.37 -14.78 -4.30
CA HIS A 148 -1.25 -15.57 -5.16
C HIS A 148 -2.70 -15.66 -4.65
N ASN A 149 -3.04 -14.98 -3.58
CA ASN A 149 -4.37 -15.03 -2.99
C ASN A 149 -5.41 -14.36 -3.90
N MET A 150 -6.36 -15.15 -4.42
CA MET A 150 -7.49 -14.68 -5.24
C MET A 150 -8.48 -13.82 -4.46
N ASP A 151 -8.48 -13.88 -3.13
CA ASP A 151 -9.38 -13.08 -2.29
C ASP A 151 -9.15 -11.58 -2.49
N LYS A 152 -7.91 -11.16 -2.78
CA LYS A 152 -7.59 -9.77 -3.12
C LYS A 152 -8.35 -9.29 -4.36
N LEU A 153 -8.42 -10.12 -5.40
CA LEU A 153 -9.16 -9.79 -6.62
C LEU A 153 -10.66 -9.68 -6.33
N TYR A 154 -11.21 -10.59 -5.53
CA TYR A 154 -12.61 -10.53 -5.12
C TYR A 154 -12.91 -9.23 -4.37
N VAL A 155 -12.07 -8.86 -3.40
CA VAL A 155 -12.21 -7.59 -2.66
C VAL A 155 -12.10 -6.38 -3.60
N ALA A 156 -11.16 -6.40 -4.56
CA ALA A 156 -11.03 -5.32 -5.55
C ALA A 156 -12.30 -5.17 -6.40
N ILE A 157 -12.93 -6.27 -6.80
CA ILE A 157 -14.22 -6.25 -7.52
C ILE A 157 -15.33 -5.67 -6.63
N GLU A 158 -15.37 -6.00 -5.35
CA GLU A 158 -16.35 -5.45 -4.42
C GLU A 158 -16.15 -3.95 -4.18
N ILE A 159 -14.90 -3.46 -4.18
CA ILE A 159 -14.60 -2.03 -4.18
C ILE A 159 -15.13 -1.39 -5.48
N ALA A 160 -14.79 -1.96 -6.64
CA ALA A 160 -15.18 -1.43 -7.94
C ALA A 160 -16.71 -1.25 -8.12
N LYS A 161 -17.50 -2.07 -7.43
CA LYS A 161 -18.97 -1.96 -7.43
C LYS A 161 -19.52 -0.79 -6.61
N ARG A 162 -18.70 -0.18 -5.74
CA ARG A 162 -19.10 0.82 -4.74
C ARG A 162 -18.52 2.21 -4.95
N ILE A 163 -17.61 2.37 -5.91
CA ILE A 163 -16.92 3.64 -6.21
C ILE A 163 -17.36 4.28 -7.53
#